data_8ba3cf14cf1340dbf49377e8d3045eaf
#
_entry.id   8ba3cf14cf1340dbf49377e8d3045eaf
#
_cell.length_a   1.000
_cell.length_b   1.000
_cell.length_c   1.000
_cell.angle_alpha   90.00
_cell.angle_beta   90.00
_cell.angle_gamma   90.00
#
_symmetry.space_group_name_H-M   'P 1'
#
loop_
_entity.id
_entity.type
_entity.pdbx_description
1 polymer ?
#
loop_
_entity_poly.entity_id
_entity_poly.type
_entity_poly.pdbx_seq_one_letter_code
_entity_poly.pdbx_strand_id
1 'polypeptide(L)'
;MTREIHRVSEDLRAGLISNQAAKDVYGAVLKEDGTIDPDTSKEHRAYLLKTRTNMQAVITDLDCYKTIGYSRKRICRVNPADAKCLSQTMNDCIEILGPTGTPLRAWIELDTSVEVGQLPLDTLGLGVLGAQEGDKVQIRPLMIPTVT
;
A
#
# COMPACT_ATOMS: atom_id res chain seq x y z
N MET A 1 -6.12 -6.06 -1.47
CA MET A 1 -5.89 -7.52 -1.39
C MET A 1 -7.11 -8.31 -1.84
N THR A 2 -7.77 -7.87 -2.86
CA THR A 2 -9.02 -8.45 -3.36
C THR A 2 -8.80 -9.38 -4.56
N ARG A 3 -7.56 -9.52 -5.06
CA ARG A 3 -7.29 -10.41 -6.17
C ARG A 3 -7.51 -11.86 -5.75
N GLU A 4 -8.32 -12.57 -6.52
CA GLU A 4 -8.66 -13.96 -6.26
C GLU A 4 -7.41 -14.85 -6.32
N ILE A 5 -7.32 -15.82 -5.42
CA ILE A 5 -6.13 -16.67 -5.27
C ILE A 5 -5.78 -17.41 -6.56
N HIS A 6 -6.80 -17.86 -7.33
CA HIS A 6 -6.53 -18.55 -8.59
C HIS A 6 -5.83 -17.66 -9.62
N ARG A 7 -6.18 -16.35 -9.70
CA ARG A 7 -5.50 -15.40 -10.58
C ARG A 7 -4.06 -15.14 -10.16
N VAL A 8 -3.81 -15.11 -8.84
CA VAL A 8 -2.44 -15.01 -8.34
C VAL A 8 -1.63 -16.26 -8.73
N SER A 9 -2.24 -17.44 -8.69
CA SER A 9 -1.63 -18.69 -9.14
C SER A 9 -1.31 -18.70 -10.64
N GLU A 10 -2.20 -18.14 -11.46
CA GLU A 10 -1.95 -17.98 -12.90
C GLU A 10 -0.80 -17.02 -13.18
N ASP A 11 -0.77 -15.87 -12.50
CA ASP A 11 0.33 -14.90 -12.63
C ASP A 11 1.69 -15.47 -12.20
N LEU A 12 1.71 -16.28 -11.14
CA LEU A 12 2.92 -16.99 -10.71
C LEU A 12 3.41 -17.97 -11.77
N ARG A 13 2.52 -18.80 -12.33
CA ARG A 13 2.86 -19.78 -13.39
C ARG A 13 3.33 -19.09 -14.65
N ALA A 14 2.76 -17.93 -14.97
CA ALA A 14 3.15 -17.12 -16.13
C ALA A 14 4.45 -16.31 -15.89
N GLY A 15 5.01 -16.36 -14.67
CA GLY A 15 6.21 -15.58 -14.33
C GLY A 15 5.99 -14.07 -14.24
N LEU A 16 4.73 -13.63 -14.16
CA LEU A 16 4.36 -12.21 -14.09
C LEU A 16 4.61 -11.61 -12.70
N ILE A 17 4.64 -12.43 -11.66
CA ILE A 17 4.93 -12.05 -10.29
C ILE A 17 5.90 -13.04 -9.65
N SER A 18 6.72 -12.56 -8.72
CA SER A 18 7.60 -13.43 -7.92
C SER A 18 6.84 -14.07 -6.75
N ASN A 19 7.41 -15.15 -6.19
CA ASN A 19 6.88 -15.79 -4.97
C ASN A 19 6.79 -14.79 -3.81
N GLN A 20 7.78 -13.92 -3.68
CA GLN A 20 7.80 -12.88 -2.67
C GLN A 20 6.67 -11.87 -2.88
N ALA A 21 6.45 -11.43 -4.13
CA ALA A 21 5.35 -10.54 -4.45
C ALA A 21 3.97 -11.18 -4.21
N ALA A 22 3.83 -12.47 -4.50
CA ALA A 22 2.62 -13.22 -4.20
C ALA A 22 2.29 -13.19 -2.70
N LYS A 23 3.28 -13.37 -1.85
CA LYS A 23 3.13 -13.35 -0.40
C LYS A 23 2.88 -11.93 0.13
N ASP A 24 3.75 -10.98 -0.19
CA ASP A 24 3.76 -9.65 0.45
C ASP A 24 2.67 -8.72 -0.09
N VAL A 25 2.37 -8.81 -1.39
CA VAL A 25 1.38 -7.94 -2.05
C VAL A 25 0.00 -8.57 -2.05
N TYR A 26 -0.08 -9.86 -2.38
CA TYR A 26 -1.37 -10.56 -2.55
C TYR A 26 -1.75 -11.45 -1.38
N GLY A 27 -0.86 -11.61 -0.40
CA GLY A 27 -1.08 -12.43 0.77
C GLY A 27 -1.24 -13.92 0.44
N ALA A 28 -0.68 -14.36 -0.69
CA ALA A 28 -0.71 -15.75 -1.13
C ALA A 28 0.53 -16.50 -0.63
N VAL A 29 0.34 -17.49 0.23
CA VAL A 29 1.41 -18.31 0.78
C VAL A 29 1.56 -19.59 -0.05
N LEU A 30 2.79 -19.90 -0.45
CA LEU A 30 3.08 -21.09 -1.23
C LEU A 30 3.49 -22.26 -0.34
N LYS A 31 3.09 -23.45 -0.75
CA LYS A 31 3.59 -24.74 -0.23
C LYS A 31 4.98 -25.02 -0.81
N GLU A 32 5.64 -26.04 -0.29
CA GLU A 32 6.94 -26.51 -0.79
C GLU A 32 6.91 -26.94 -2.26
N ASP A 33 5.77 -27.42 -2.75
CA ASP A 33 5.56 -27.82 -4.15
C ASP A 33 5.29 -26.63 -5.10
N GLY A 34 5.32 -25.38 -4.59
CA GLY A 34 5.09 -24.15 -5.35
C GLY A 34 3.60 -23.82 -5.60
N THR A 35 2.67 -24.65 -5.10
CA THR A 35 1.25 -24.33 -5.16
C THR A 35 0.83 -23.41 -4.02
N ILE A 36 -0.25 -22.62 -4.23
CA ILE A 36 -0.76 -21.75 -3.17
C ILE A 36 -1.53 -22.58 -2.14
N ASP A 37 -1.23 -22.35 -0.86
CA ASP A 37 -2.00 -22.88 0.26
C ASP A 37 -3.17 -21.92 0.57
N PRO A 38 -4.45 -22.34 0.36
CA PRO A 38 -5.59 -21.48 0.56
C PRO A 38 -5.81 -21.08 2.02
N ASP A 39 -5.62 -22.00 2.95
CA ASP A 39 -5.90 -21.77 4.38
C ASP A 39 -4.85 -20.85 4.99
N THR A 40 -3.58 -21.16 4.80
CA THR A 40 -2.47 -20.31 5.25
C THR A 40 -2.52 -18.93 4.59
N SER A 41 -2.92 -18.86 3.32
CA SER A 41 -3.11 -17.58 2.62
C SER A 41 -4.24 -16.75 3.23
N LYS A 42 -5.34 -17.37 3.63
CA LYS A 42 -6.45 -16.70 4.30
C LYS A 42 -6.02 -16.11 5.65
N GLU A 43 -5.29 -16.88 6.44
CA GLU A 43 -4.74 -16.42 7.73
C GLU A 43 -3.74 -15.28 7.53
N HIS A 44 -2.85 -15.42 6.56
CA HIS A 44 -1.86 -14.38 6.25
C HIS A 44 -2.51 -13.08 5.75
N ARG A 45 -3.56 -13.17 4.92
CA ARG A 45 -4.37 -12.00 4.51
C ARG A 45 -5.04 -11.31 5.69
N ALA A 46 -5.60 -12.08 6.62
CA ALA A 46 -6.19 -11.54 7.83
C ALA A 46 -5.15 -10.83 8.71
N TYR A 47 -3.95 -11.39 8.84
CA TYR A 47 -2.83 -10.76 9.52
C TYR A 47 -2.42 -9.45 8.85
N LEU A 48 -2.23 -9.43 7.53
CA LEU A 48 -1.88 -8.21 6.79
C LEU A 48 -2.94 -7.10 6.93
N LEU A 49 -4.22 -7.46 7.02
CA LEU A 49 -5.28 -6.48 7.28
C LEU A 49 -5.20 -5.89 8.69
N LYS A 50 -4.86 -6.70 9.68
CA LYS A 50 -4.71 -6.23 11.08
C LYS A 50 -3.49 -5.35 11.29
N THR A 51 -2.45 -5.51 10.49
CA THR A 51 -1.20 -4.73 10.59
C THR A 51 -1.27 -3.39 9.87
N ARG A 52 -2.38 -3.07 9.21
CA ARG A 52 -2.59 -1.78 8.58
C ARG A 52 -2.76 -0.68 9.63
N THR A 53 -2.14 0.45 9.35
CA THR A 53 -2.29 1.65 10.18
C THR A 53 -3.48 2.47 9.68
N ASN A 54 -4.36 2.88 10.60
CA ASN A 54 -5.46 3.77 10.29
C ASN A 54 -4.98 5.23 10.35
N MET A 55 -5.33 6.00 9.35
CA MET A 55 -5.10 7.44 9.29
C MET A 55 -6.36 8.17 8.84
N GLN A 56 -6.46 9.45 9.14
CA GLN A 56 -7.55 10.29 8.71
C GLN A 56 -7.17 11.00 7.39
N ALA A 57 -7.97 10.82 6.36
CA ALA A 57 -7.78 11.52 5.10
C ALA A 57 -8.10 13.02 5.29
N VAL A 58 -7.20 13.87 4.83
CA VAL A 58 -7.39 15.32 4.78
C VAL A 58 -7.10 15.83 3.38
N ILE A 59 -7.86 16.82 2.93
CA ILE A 59 -7.67 17.40 1.60
C ILE A 59 -6.42 18.28 1.58
N THR A 60 -5.68 18.25 0.49
CA THR A 60 -4.55 19.16 0.25
C THR A 60 -4.56 19.71 -1.16
N ASP A 61 -4.18 20.97 -1.31
CA ASP A 61 -3.95 21.62 -2.60
C ASP A 61 -2.48 21.53 -3.06
N LEU A 62 -1.61 20.92 -2.24
CA LEU A 62 -0.21 20.73 -2.61
C LEU A 62 -0.09 19.68 -3.71
N ASP A 63 0.88 19.87 -4.61
CA ASP A 63 1.17 18.89 -5.64
C ASP A 63 1.59 17.56 -5.00
N CYS A 64 0.78 16.53 -5.26
CA CYS A 64 1.01 15.16 -4.80
C CYS A 64 1.85 14.34 -5.79
N TYR A 65 2.56 14.97 -6.72
CA TYR A 65 3.40 14.27 -7.69
C TYR A 65 4.80 14.83 -7.72
N LYS A 66 5.77 13.95 -7.86
CA LYS A 66 7.18 14.30 -8.13
C LYS A 66 7.74 13.44 -9.24
N THR A 67 8.63 14.01 -10.02
CA THR A 67 9.45 13.25 -10.96
C THR A 67 10.63 12.67 -10.20
N ILE A 68 10.70 11.34 -10.15
CA ILE A 68 11.79 10.60 -9.52
C ILE A 68 12.41 9.72 -10.60
N GLY A 69 13.65 10.01 -10.98
CA GLY A 69 14.28 9.41 -12.15
C GLY A 69 13.54 9.79 -13.42
N TYR A 70 13.08 8.80 -14.19
CA TYR A 70 12.36 9.01 -15.46
C TYR A 70 10.83 8.90 -15.32
N SER A 71 10.30 8.75 -14.11
CA SER A 71 8.86 8.57 -13.90
C SER A 71 8.27 9.58 -12.93
N ARG A 72 7.03 10.00 -13.22
CA ARG A 72 6.23 10.81 -12.32
C ARG A 72 5.56 9.89 -11.32
N LYS A 73 5.83 10.10 -10.04
CA LYS A 73 5.34 9.29 -8.93
C LYS A 73 4.40 10.10 -8.04
N ARG A 74 3.37 9.45 -7.53
CA ARG A 74 2.52 10.02 -6.48
C ARG A 74 3.30 10.04 -5.17
N ILE A 75 3.27 11.19 -4.50
CA ILE A 75 3.88 11.40 -3.19
C ILE A 75 2.78 11.51 -2.15
N CYS A 76 3.02 10.95 -0.99
CA CYS A 76 2.18 11.11 0.18
C CYS A 76 3.03 11.68 1.33
N ARG A 77 2.66 12.85 1.81
CA ARG A 77 3.34 13.49 2.94
C ARG A 77 2.84 12.90 4.24
N VAL A 78 3.77 12.52 5.09
CA VAL A 78 3.49 11.83 6.36
C VAL A 78 4.31 12.47 7.47
N ASN A 79 3.70 12.68 8.64
CA ASN A 79 4.46 13.12 9.79
C ASN A 79 5.54 12.09 10.16
N PRO A 80 6.77 12.52 10.48
CA PRO A 80 7.84 11.60 10.88
C PRO A 80 7.48 10.64 12.02
N ALA A 81 6.58 11.04 12.93
CA ALA A 81 6.13 10.17 14.01
C ALA A 81 5.30 8.99 13.46
N ASP A 82 4.42 9.23 12.48
CA ASP A 82 3.64 8.18 11.83
C ASP A 82 4.51 7.26 10.98
N ALA A 83 5.50 7.83 10.29
CA ALA A 83 6.47 7.05 9.51
C ALA A 83 7.26 6.06 10.38
N LYS A 84 7.63 6.44 11.59
CA LYS A 84 8.28 5.54 12.57
C LYS A 84 7.36 4.38 12.96
N CYS A 85 6.08 4.65 13.22
CA CYS A 85 5.09 3.62 13.54
C CYS A 85 4.89 2.63 12.38
N LEU A 86 5.10 3.08 11.14
CA LEU A 86 5.02 2.25 9.94
C LEU A 86 6.34 1.56 9.61
N SER A 87 7.40 1.81 10.35
CA SER A 87 8.77 1.39 10.03
C SER A 87 9.19 1.85 8.63
N GLN A 88 8.74 3.02 8.22
CA GLN A 88 8.98 3.60 6.90
C GLN A 88 9.94 4.78 6.97
N THR A 89 10.68 4.95 5.90
CA THR A 89 11.59 6.06 5.69
C THR A 89 11.20 6.85 4.44
N MET A 90 11.89 7.94 4.18
CA MET A 90 11.69 8.72 2.98
C MET A 90 11.87 7.84 1.72
N ASN A 91 11.00 8.04 0.73
CA ASN A 91 10.95 7.31 -0.55
C ASN A 91 10.44 5.86 -0.50
N ASP A 92 10.00 5.38 0.64
CA ASP A 92 9.32 4.09 0.70
C ASP A 92 7.92 4.16 0.10
N CYS A 93 7.50 3.07 -0.52
CA CYS A 93 6.17 2.98 -1.11
C CYS A 93 5.16 2.42 -0.12
N ILE A 94 4.00 3.03 -0.07
CA ILE A 94 2.85 2.55 0.70
C ILE A 94 1.66 2.24 -0.21
N GLU A 95 0.81 1.34 0.24
CA GLU A 95 -0.53 1.15 -0.28
C GLU A 95 -1.54 1.80 0.67
N ILE A 96 -2.36 2.66 0.09
CA ILE A 96 -3.47 3.32 0.79
C ILE A 96 -4.76 2.63 0.35
N LEU A 97 -5.61 2.27 1.30
CA LEU A 97 -6.90 1.65 1.06
C LEU A 97 -8.01 2.51 1.64
N GLY A 98 -8.91 2.93 0.77
CA GLY A 98 -10.09 3.68 1.14
C GLY A 98 -11.31 2.82 1.47
N PRO A 99 -12.47 3.46 1.75
CA PRO A 99 -13.71 2.76 2.09
C PRO A 99 -14.21 1.78 1.03
N THR A 100 -13.96 2.06 -0.24
CA THR A 100 -14.37 1.20 -1.37
C THR A 100 -13.46 0.01 -1.61
N GLY A 101 -12.32 -0.07 -0.92
CA GLY A 101 -11.34 -1.12 -1.09
C GLY A 101 -10.41 -0.96 -2.31
N THR A 102 -10.56 0.11 -3.08
CA THR A 102 -9.65 0.41 -4.19
C THR A 102 -8.30 0.89 -3.65
N PRO A 103 -7.16 0.26 -4.02
CA PRO A 103 -5.87 0.66 -3.52
C PRO A 103 -5.28 1.85 -4.31
N LEU A 104 -4.57 2.71 -3.60
CA LEU A 104 -3.75 3.79 -4.15
C LEU A 104 -2.32 3.60 -3.65
N ARG A 105 -1.35 3.64 -4.54
CA ARG A 105 0.07 3.59 -4.19
C ARG A 105 0.67 4.98 -4.18
N ALA A 106 1.51 5.25 -3.18
CA ALA A 106 2.24 6.50 -3.07
C ALA A 106 3.60 6.28 -2.40
N TRP A 107 4.54 7.17 -2.69
CA TRP A 107 5.84 7.21 -2.03
C TRP A 107 5.79 8.19 -0.87
N ILE A 108 6.36 7.81 0.27
CA ILE A 108 6.38 8.65 1.46
C ILE A 108 7.39 9.79 1.28
N GLU A 109 6.94 10.99 1.66
CA GLU A 109 7.77 12.14 1.92
C GLU A 109 7.50 12.60 3.35
N LEU A 110 8.54 12.75 4.15
CA LEU A 110 8.42 13.21 5.54
C LEU A 110 8.15 14.70 5.58
N ASP A 111 7.11 15.10 6.30
CA ASP A 111 6.70 16.49 6.44
C ASP A 111 6.20 16.76 7.87
N THR A 112 6.94 17.57 8.61
CA THR A 112 6.61 17.94 9.99
C THR A 112 5.41 18.86 10.11
N SER A 113 4.98 19.49 9.01
CA SER A 113 3.77 20.33 8.98
C SER A 113 2.47 19.52 8.93
N VAL A 114 2.55 18.24 8.59
CA VAL A 114 1.40 17.32 8.63
C VAL A 114 1.15 16.93 10.07
N GLU A 115 -0.09 17.01 10.52
CA GLU A 115 -0.47 16.56 11.87
C GLU A 115 -0.37 15.03 11.97
N VAL A 116 0.02 14.55 13.15
CA VAL A 116 0.09 13.12 13.44
C VAL A 116 -1.27 12.46 13.24
N GLY A 117 -1.30 11.33 12.54
CA GLY A 117 -2.52 10.60 12.23
C GLY A 117 -3.28 11.08 11.01
N GLN A 118 -2.84 12.16 10.36
CA GLN A 118 -3.44 12.69 9.13
C GLN A 118 -2.68 12.26 7.88
N LEU A 119 -3.42 12.04 6.80
CA LEU A 119 -2.89 11.68 5.49
C LEU A 119 -3.40 12.68 4.45
N PRO A 120 -2.59 13.68 4.05
CA PRO A 120 -2.97 14.63 3.02
C PRO A 120 -3.08 13.97 1.65
N LEU A 121 -4.23 14.14 1.01
CA LEU A 121 -4.56 13.62 -0.31
C LEU A 121 -5.16 14.73 -1.18
N ASP A 122 -4.81 14.73 -2.45
CA ASP A 122 -5.46 15.58 -3.44
C ASP A 122 -6.86 15.06 -3.80
N THR A 123 -7.66 15.88 -4.43
CA THR A 123 -9.03 15.53 -4.85
C THR A 123 -9.06 14.26 -5.72
N LEU A 124 -8.06 14.08 -6.59
CA LEU A 124 -7.96 12.88 -7.42
C LEU A 124 -7.68 11.62 -6.56
N GLY A 125 -6.78 11.71 -5.59
CA GLY A 125 -6.47 10.63 -4.67
C GLY A 125 -7.67 10.22 -3.84
N LEU A 126 -8.41 11.18 -3.28
CA LEU A 126 -9.66 10.94 -2.57
C LEU A 126 -10.70 10.26 -3.48
N GLY A 127 -10.85 10.73 -4.72
CA GLY A 127 -11.76 10.14 -5.69
C GLY A 127 -11.43 8.69 -6.03
N VAL A 128 -10.15 8.36 -6.22
CA VAL A 128 -9.70 6.96 -6.47
C VAL A 128 -10.02 6.05 -5.28
N LEU A 129 -9.80 6.55 -4.07
CA LEU A 129 -10.08 5.79 -2.85
C LEU A 129 -11.57 5.70 -2.51
N GLY A 130 -12.43 6.48 -3.16
CA GLY A 130 -13.83 6.63 -2.77
C GLY A 130 -13.98 7.23 -1.38
N ALA A 131 -13.03 8.06 -0.97
CA ALA A 131 -12.96 8.68 0.34
C ALA A 131 -13.30 10.17 0.27
N GLN A 132 -13.74 10.71 1.39
CA GLN A 132 -13.96 12.13 1.62
C GLN A 132 -13.03 12.61 2.74
N GLU A 133 -12.91 13.93 2.86
CA GLU A 133 -12.19 14.53 3.98
C GLU A 133 -12.77 14.04 5.31
N GLY A 134 -11.90 13.63 6.23
CA GLY A 134 -12.28 13.09 7.51
C GLY A 134 -12.48 11.58 7.56
N ASP A 135 -12.55 10.91 6.41
CA ASP A 135 -12.70 9.46 6.36
C ASP A 135 -11.43 8.74 6.85
N LYS A 136 -11.65 7.58 7.44
CA LYS A 136 -10.53 6.68 7.77
C LYS A 136 -10.02 5.98 6.52
N VAL A 137 -8.71 6.03 6.32
CA VAL A 137 -7.99 5.26 5.33
C VAL A 137 -7.00 4.34 6.02
N GLN A 138 -6.72 3.20 5.41
CA GLN A 138 -5.76 2.26 5.93
C GLN A 138 -4.50 2.29 5.08
N ILE A 139 -3.34 2.34 5.71
CA ILE A 139 -2.06 2.30 5.02
C ILE A 139 -1.24 1.09 5.45
N ARG A 140 -0.48 0.55 4.52
CA ARG A 140 0.53 -0.46 4.78
C ARG A 140 1.78 -0.21 3.94
N PRO A 141 2.95 -0.57 4.45
CA PRO A 141 4.17 -0.54 3.65
C PRO A 141 4.08 -1.57 2.51
N LEU A 142 4.61 -1.20 1.36
CA LEU A 142 4.87 -2.12 0.27
C LEU A 142 6.38 -2.35 0.17
N MET A 143 6.79 -3.60 0.37
CA MET A 143 8.15 -3.99 0.06
C MET A 143 8.30 -4.05 -1.46
N ILE A 144 9.04 -3.09 -2.01
CA ILE A 144 9.43 -3.13 -3.42
C ILE A 144 10.65 -4.04 -3.48
N PRO A 145 10.59 -5.17 -4.21
CA PRO A 145 11.77 -5.99 -4.41
C PRO A 145 12.87 -5.12 -5.04
N THR A 146 13.99 -4.99 -4.36
CA THR A 146 15.20 -4.44 -4.97
C THR A 146 15.59 -5.37 -6.11
N VAL A 147 15.49 -4.87 -7.33
CA VAL A 147 16.06 -5.56 -8.49
C VAL A 147 17.57 -5.50 -8.31
N THR A 148 18.15 -6.59 -7.88
CA THR A 148 19.59 -6.79 -7.88
C THR A 148 20.05 -7.25 -9.25
#